data_694485e8f63d3b627915832fc181f379
#
_entry.id   694485e8f63d3b627915832fc181f379
#
_cell.length_a   1.000
_cell.length_b   1.000
_cell.length_c   1.000
_cell.angle_alpha   90.00
_cell.angle_beta   90.00
_cell.angle_gamma   90.00
#
_symmetry.space_group_name_H-M   'P 1'
#
loop_
_entity.id
_entity.type
_entity.pdbx_description
1 polymer ?
#
loop_
_entity_poly.entity_id
_entity_poly.type
_entity_poly.pdbx_seq_one_letter_code
_entity_poly.pdbx_strand_id
1 'polypeptide(L)'
;MPEIVKRDGRREMYDGAKLARSLTRAGVAQHMLAGILDHVAPTQDQDTGSLRTRVESVLALRQPSAARRYASTCSLTARGSEQTGYGWICMNPETVSRLGLRPGDTVWLSYDGATAPFSIESLADVECGHAWLNSREMAAMGVRAETRIAASSIYQVASPSPEEYLDYGRAYATSPGAVRNGGW
;
A
#
# COMPACT_ATOMS: atom_id res chain seq x y z
N MET A 1 -16.59 -0.50 -21.23
CA MET A 1 -15.93 -0.60 -19.92
C MET A 1 -16.58 0.42 -19.00
N PRO A 2 -16.92 0.06 -17.75
CA PRO A 2 -17.55 1.01 -16.83
C PRO A 2 -16.59 2.14 -16.46
N GLU A 3 -17.14 3.32 -16.25
CA GLU A 3 -16.44 4.46 -15.69
C GLU A 3 -16.63 4.50 -14.18
N ILE A 4 -15.62 4.98 -13.46
CA ILE A 4 -15.66 5.25 -12.03
C ILE A 4 -15.49 6.73 -11.76
N VAL A 5 -16.23 7.24 -10.78
CA VAL A 5 -16.16 8.63 -10.36
C VAL A 5 -15.11 8.74 -9.24
N LYS A 6 -14.12 9.60 -9.43
CA LYS A 6 -13.12 9.94 -8.42
C LYS A 6 -13.73 10.88 -7.38
N ARG A 7 -13.08 11.00 -6.20
CA ARG A 7 -13.53 11.92 -5.14
C ARG A 7 -13.55 13.40 -5.55
N ASP A 8 -12.68 13.78 -6.48
CA ASP A 8 -12.63 15.12 -7.07
C ASP A 8 -13.65 15.33 -8.21
N GLY A 9 -14.57 14.37 -8.41
CA GLY A 9 -15.60 14.40 -9.45
C GLY A 9 -15.12 13.99 -10.84
N ARG A 10 -13.81 13.76 -11.05
CA ARG A 10 -13.31 13.28 -12.35
C ARG A 10 -13.79 11.87 -12.63
N ARG A 11 -14.05 11.58 -13.90
CA ARG A 11 -14.37 10.25 -14.38
C ARG A 11 -13.12 9.59 -14.96
N GLU A 12 -12.94 8.32 -14.66
CA GLU A 12 -11.84 7.51 -15.18
C GLU A 12 -12.36 6.13 -15.53
N MET A 13 -11.88 5.58 -16.65
CA MET A 13 -12.17 4.20 -17.01
C MET A 13 -11.68 3.26 -15.90
N TYR A 14 -12.54 2.30 -15.53
CA TYR A 14 -12.15 1.28 -14.56
C TYR A 14 -11.01 0.43 -15.10
N ASP A 15 -9.94 0.37 -14.33
CA ASP A 15 -8.78 -0.49 -14.60
C ASP A 15 -8.71 -1.62 -13.57
N GLY A 16 -9.20 -2.78 -13.94
CA GLY A 16 -9.17 -3.99 -13.10
C GLY A 16 -7.74 -4.42 -12.73
N ALA A 17 -6.75 -4.11 -13.57
CA ALA A 17 -5.36 -4.43 -13.28
C ALA A 17 -4.81 -3.58 -12.12
N LYS A 18 -5.25 -2.31 -11.97
CA LYS A 18 -4.92 -1.50 -10.78
C LYS A 18 -5.47 -2.13 -9.51
N LEU A 19 -6.73 -2.59 -9.56
CA LEU A 19 -7.34 -3.26 -8.41
C LEU A 19 -6.66 -4.59 -8.11
N ALA A 20 -6.36 -5.41 -9.12
CA ALA A 20 -5.63 -6.66 -8.96
C ALA A 20 -4.28 -6.46 -8.24
N ARG A 21 -3.49 -5.47 -8.67
CA ARG A 21 -2.22 -5.12 -7.99
C ARG A 21 -2.41 -4.73 -6.52
N SER A 22 -3.47 -3.96 -6.21
CA SER A 22 -3.79 -3.60 -4.82
C SER A 22 -4.17 -4.81 -3.97
N LEU A 23 -4.93 -5.74 -4.53
CA LEU A 23 -5.32 -6.99 -3.88
C LEU A 23 -4.11 -7.91 -3.64
N THR A 24 -3.23 -8.04 -4.63
CA THR A 24 -1.99 -8.80 -4.50
C THR A 24 -1.10 -8.24 -3.38
N ARG A 25 -0.92 -6.91 -3.33
CA ARG A 25 -0.18 -6.24 -2.23
C ARG A 25 -0.83 -6.47 -0.87
N ALA A 26 -2.14 -6.57 -0.80
CA ALA A 26 -2.85 -6.95 0.44
C ALA A 26 -2.72 -8.44 0.78
N GLY A 27 -2.01 -9.22 -0.05
CA GLY A 27 -1.76 -10.65 0.17
C GLY A 27 -2.95 -11.53 -0.21
N VAL A 28 -3.77 -11.10 -1.15
CA VAL A 28 -4.81 -11.97 -1.73
C VAL A 28 -4.15 -13.06 -2.57
N ALA A 29 -4.52 -14.30 -2.31
CA ALA A 29 -3.97 -15.44 -3.03
C ALA A 29 -4.34 -15.37 -4.53
N GLN A 30 -3.36 -15.67 -5.40
CA GLN A 30 -3.49 -15.53 -6.85
C GLN A 30 -4.74 -16.23 -7.43
N HIS A 31 -5.04 -17.44 -6.96
CA HIS A 31 -6.21 -18.21 -7.42
C HIS A 31 -7.56 -17.59 -7.05
N MET A 32 -7.60 -16.65 -6.09
CA MET A 32 -8.81 -15.95 -5.66
C MET A 32 -9.03 -14.62 -6.40
N LEU A 33 -7.99 -14.06 -7.03
CA LEU A 33 -8.04 -12.73 -7.62
C LEU A 33 -9.16 -12.60 -8.67
N ALA A 34 -9.23 -13.52 -9.60
CA ALA A 34 -10.24 -13.49 -10.67
C ALA A 34 -11.67 -13.45 -10.09
N GLY A 35 -11.98 -14.37 -9.16
CA GLY A 35 -13.30 -14.44 -8.56
C GLY A 35 -13.66 -13.23 -7.68
N ILE A 36 -12.65 -12.56 -7.07
CA ILE A 36 -12.88 -11.31 -6.34
C ILE A 36 -13.12 -10.17 -7.33
N LEU A 37 -12.30 -10.04 -8.37
CA LEU A 37 -12.44 -8.99 -9.39
C LEU A 37 -13.80 -9.04 -10.09
N ASP A 38 -14.26 -10.23 -10.46
CA ASP A 38 -15.58 -10.43 -11.06
C ASP A 38 -16.71 -10.01 -10.12
N HIS A 39 -16.56 -10.33 -8.83
CA HIS A 39 -17.59 -10.02 -7.82
C HIS A 39 -17.67 -8.52 -7.50
N VAL A 40 -16.54 -7.81 -7.57
CA VAL A 40 -16.46 -6.37 -7.25
C VAL A 40 -16.46 -5.48 -8.49
N ALA A 41 -16.61 -6.07 -9.69
CA ALA A 41 -16.66 -5.29 -10.93
C ALA A 41 -17.64 -4.11 -10.78
N PRO A 42 -17.21 -2.88 -11.04
CA PRO A 42 -18.05 -1.71 -10.82
C PRO A 42 -19.21 -1.68 -11.82
N THR A 43 -20.34 -1.18 -11.37
CA THR A 43 -21.39 -0.70 -12.25
C THR A 43 -21.01 0.67 -12.81
N GLN A 44 -21.69 1.12 -13.85
CA GLN A 44 -21.45 2.43 -14.43
C GLN A 44 -21.64 3.54 -13.38
N ASP A 45 -20.78 4.56 -13.41
CA ASP A 45 -20.79 5.73 -12.54
C ASP A 45 -20.61 5.44 -11.03
N GLN A 46 -20.06 4.29 -10.67
CA GLN A 46 -19.78 3.99 -9.28
C GLN A 46 -18.59 4.82 -8.77
N ASP A 47 -18.74 5.42 -7.58
CA ASP A 47 -17.63 6.14 -6.94
C ASP A 47 -16.58 5.19 -6.34
N THR A 48 -15.34 5.69 -6.22
CA THR A 48 -14.20 4.91 -5.73
C THR A 48 -14.33 4.49 -4.27
N GLY A 49 -15.08 5.25 -3.44
CA GLY A 49 -15.35 4.90 -2.04
C GLY A 49 -16.25 3.68 -1.94
N SER A 50 -17.36 3.68 -2.67
CA SER A 50 -18.30 2.55 -2.75
C SER A 50 -17.63 1.30 -3.31
N LEU A 51 -16.77 1.43 -4.33
CA LEU A 51 -15.98 0.32 -4.86
C LEU A 51 -15.06 -0.26 -3.77
N ARG A 52 -14.35 0.61 -3.03
CA ARG A 52 -13.48 0.20 -1.93
C ARG A 52 -14.25 -0.55 -0.85
N THR A 53 -15.38 -0.03 -0.39
CA THR A 53 -16.24 -0.67 0.62
C THR A 53 -16.70 -2.06 0.17
N ARG A 54 -17.07 -2.20 -1.11
CA ARG A 54 -17.44 -3.51 -1.68
C ARG A 54 -16.27 -4.49 -1.65
N VAL A 55 -15.07 -4.06 -2.03
CA VAL A 55 -13.84 -4.87 -1.96
C VAL A 55 -13.58 -5.33 -0.53
N GLU A 56 -13.61 -4.42 0.43
CA GLU A 56 -13.39 -4.71 1.85
C GLU A 56 -14.41 -5.73 2.39
N SER A 57 -15.68 -5.58 2.03
CA SER A 57 -16.75 -6.53 2.43
C SER A 57 -16.52 -7.93 1.85
N VAL A 58 -16.14 -8.04 0.58
CA VAL A 58 -15.85 -9.33 -0.06
C VAL A 58 -14.62 -9.99 0.57
N LEU A 59 -13.58 -9.19 0.81
CA LEU A 59 -12.35 -9.69 1.47
C LEU A 59 -12.62 -10.12 2.91
N ALA A 60 -13.43 -9.37 3.67
CA ALA A 60 -13.78 -9.72 5.05
C ALA A 60 -14.41 -11.11 5.16
N LEU A 61 -15.24 -11.48 4.20
CA LEU A 61 -15.89 -12.78 4.14
C LEU A 61 -14.96 -13.92 3.68
N ARG A 62 -14.07 -13.64 2.72
CA ARG A 62 -13.27 -14.68 2.05
C ARG A 62 -11.86 -14.79 2.60
N GLN A 63 -11.28 -13.69 3.06
CA GLN A 63 -9.88 -13.60 3.46
C GLN A 63 -9.64 -12.45 4.47
N PRO A 64 -10.07 -12.61 5.74
CA PRO A 64 -10.07 -11.53 6.73
C PRO A 64 -8.71 -10.85 6.95
N SER A 65 -7.61 -11.61 6.84
CA SER A 65 -6.25 -11.05 6.96
C SER A 65 -5.91 -10.11 5.81
N ALA A 66 -6.30 -10.45 4.58
CA ALA A 66 -6.13 -9.57 3.43
C ALA A 66 -7.05 -8.35 3.50
N ALA A 67 -8.28 -8.50 4.02
CA ALA A 67 -9.19 -7.39 4.26
C ALA A 67 -8.57 -6.33 5.18
N ARG A 68 -7.99 -6.76 6.31
CA ARG A 68 -7.30 -5.85 7.24
C ARG A 68 -6.14 -5.11 6.58
N ARG A 69 -5.27 -5.81 5.83
CA ARG A 69 -4.17 -5.17 5.10
C ARG A 69 -4.66 -4.21 4.02
N TYR A 70 -5.70 -4.58 3.28
CA TYR A 70 -6.29 -3.72 2.26
C TYR A 70 -6.87 -2.44 2.86
N ALA A 71 -7.65 -2.54 3.95
CA ALA A 71 -8.23 -1.42 4.66
C ALA A 71 -7.17 -0.49 5.26
N SER A 72 -6.08 -1.04 5.80
CA SER A 72 -5.00 -0.29 6.46
C SER A 72 -4.01 0.37 5.50
N THR A 73 -4.16 0.20 4.19
CA THR A 73 -3.21 0.71 3.18
C THR A 73 -3.87 1.74 2.28
N CYS A 74 -3.16 2.81 1.97
CA CYS A 74 -3.53 3.74 0.92
C CYS A 74 -2.34 4.05 0.00
N SER A 75 -2.63 4.45 -1.24
CA SER A 75 -1.62 4.94 -2.17
C SER A 75 -1.63 6.46 -2.14
N LEU A 76 -0.47 7.06 -1.94
CA LEU A 76 -0.27 8.52 -1.89
C LEU A 76 0.70 8.95 -2.98
N THR A 77 0.57 10.18 -3.43
CA THR A 77 1.56 10.84 -4.29
C THR A 77 2.53 11.60 -3.40
N ALA A 78 3.81 11.26 -3.47
CA ALA A 78 4.85 11.87 -2.65
C ALA A 78 5.27 13.24 -3.21
N ARG A 79 5.38 14.24 -2.34
CA ARG A 79 5.94 15.57 -2.65
C ARG A 79 7.02 15.91 -1.64
N GLY A 80 8.13 16.46 -2.12
CA GLY A 80 9.20 16.96 -1.26
C GLY A 80 8.83 18.29 -0.62
N SER A 81 9.15 18.45 0.66
CA SER A 81 8.98 19.70 1.40
C SER A 81 10.19 19.93 2.30
N GLU A 82 10.75 21.12 2.24
CA GLU A 82 11.82 21.53 3.16
C GLU A 82 11.29 21.90 4.56
N GLN A 83 9.97 22.08 4.68
CA GLN A 83 9.32 22.40 5.96
C GLN A 83 8.97 21.16 6.77
N THR A 84 8.89 19.98 6.11
CA THR A 84 8.65 18.72 6.80
C THR A 84 9.91 18.26 7.53
N GLY A 85 9.79 18.02 8.83
CA GLY A 85 10.89 17.51 9.65
C GLY A 85 11.33 16.09 9.26
N TYR A 86 12.56 15.72 9.62
CA TYR A 86 13.05 14.36 9.45
C TYR A 86 12.20 13.36 10.25
N GLY A 87 11.88 12.21 9.66
CA GLY A 87 11.06 11.18 10.29
C GLY A 87 9.56 11.55 10.33
N TRP A 88 9.17 12.64 9.68
CA TRP A 88 7.78 13.09 9.65
C TRP A 88 7.20 13.03 8.24
N ILE A 89 5.90 12.79 8.19
CA ILE A 89 5.09 12.85 6.98
C ILE A 89 3.87 13.72 7.24
N CYS A 90 3.65 14.70 6.36
CA CYS A 90 2.45 15.52 6.42
C CYS A 90 1.38 14.94 5.49
N MET A 91 0.20 14.71 6.01
CA MET A 91 -0.94 14.18 5.27
C MET A 91 -2.22 14.96 5.59
N ASN A 92 -3.15 14.95 4.63
CA ASN A 92 -4.48 15.52 4.85
C ASN A 92 -5.22 14.77 5.98
N PRO A 93 -5.98 15.46 6.85
CA PRO A 93 -6.75 14.86 7.95
C PRO A 93 -7.65 13.70 7.51
N GLU A 94 -8.30 13.79 6.35
CA GLU A 94 -9.13 12.73 5.81
C GLU A 94 -8.31 11.47 5.48
N THR A 95 -7.08 11.64 4.96
CA THR A 95 -6.17 10.52 4.68
C THR A 95 -5.73 9.83 5.97
N VAL A 96 -5.39 10.60 7.00
CA VAL A 96 -5.00 10.10 8.33
C VAL A 96 -6.16 9.31 8.96
N SER A 97 -7.36 9.89 8.97
CA SER A 97 -8.58 9.24 9.47
C SER A 97 -8.91 7.94 8.73
N ARG A 98 -8.73 7.93 7.40
CA ARG A 98 -8.96 6.73 6.58
C ARG A 98 -8.02 5.57 6.90
N LEU A 99 -6.81 5.87 7.34
CA LEU A 99 -5.84 4.87 7.83
C LEU A 99 -6.13 4.42 9.26
N GLY A 100 -7.12 5.03 9.94
CA GLY A 100 -7.42 4.78 11.34
C GLY A 100 -6.34 5.30 12.29
N LEU A 101 -5.56 6.28 11.86
CA LEU A 101 -4.44 6.87 12.60
C LEU A 101 -4.79 8.28 13.11
N ARG A 102 -3.95 8.77 14.01
CA ARG A 102 -4.01 10.12 14.58
C ARG A 102 -2.68 10.86 14.34
N PRO A 103 -2.65 12.19 14.40
CA PRO A 103 -1.40 12.92 14.45
C PRO A 103 -0.49 12.40 15.56
N GLY A 104 0.79 12.20 15.24
CA GLY A 104 1.79 11.59 16.14
C GLY A 104 1.90 10.07 16.05
N ASP A 105 0.93 9.37 15.49
CA ASP A 105 1.03 7.93 15.25
C ASP A 105 2.07 7.61 14.17
N THR A 106 2.52 6.36 14.15
CA THR A 106 3.46 5.89 13.12
C THR A 106 2.71 5.34 11.91
N VAL A 107 3.13 5.79 10.72
CA VAL A 107 2.73 5.22 9.43
C VAL A 107 3.95 4.60 8.76
N TRP A 108 3.75 3.49 8.07
CA TRP A 108 4.80 2.80 7.31
C TRP A 108 4.67 3.15 5.83
N LEU A 109 5.72 3.71 5.26
CA LEU A 109 5.80 4.01 3.84
C LEU A 109 6.58 2.94 3.12
N SER A 110 6.06 2.48 2.00
CA SER A 110 6.72 1.48 1.16
C SER A 110 6.84 2.00 -0.27
N TYR A 111 8.03 1.86 -0.82
CA TYR A 111 8.36 2.17 -2.21
C TYR A 111 9.50 1.26 -2.68
N ASP A 112 9.32 0.64 -3.83
CA ASP A 112 10.33 -0.21 -4.51
C ASP A 112 11.02 -1.23 -3.58
N GLY A 113 10.24 -1.92 -2.76
CA GLY A 113 10.71 -2.91 -1.79
C GLY A 113 11.24 -2.34 -0.47
N ALA A 114 11.58 -1.05 -0.41
CA ALA A 114 11.97 -0.38 0.83
C ALA A 114 10.75 -0.01 1.67
N THR A 115 10.85 -0.13 3.00
CA THR A 115 9.81 0.28 3.93
C THR A 115 10.43 1.04 5.10
N ALA A 116 9.88 2.20 5.44
CA ALA A 116 10.35 3.04 6.54
C ALA A 116 9.19 3.60 7.35
N PRO A 117 9.36 3.77 8.68
CA PRO A 117 8.38 4.41 9.55
C PRO A 117 8.51 5.93 9.52
N PHE A 118 7.36 6.60 9.62
CA PHE A 118 7.26 8.06 9.75
C PHE A 118 6.21 8.42 10.79
N SER A 119 6.46 9.48 11.55
CA SER A 119 5.45 10.09 12.42
C SER A 119 4.53 10.99 11.62
N ILE A 120 3.24 10.95 11.90
CA ILE A 120 2.22 11.70 11.15
C ILE A 120 2.08 13.11 11.69
N GLU A 121 2.14 14.08 10.80
CA GLU A 121 1.61 15.40 10.97
C GLU A 121 0.37 15.57 10.07
N SER A 122 -0.72 16.10 10.64
CA SER A 122 -1.98 16.29 9.91
C SER A 122 -2.14 17.76 9.53
N LEU A 123 -2.07 18.05 8.23
CA LEU A 123 -2.17 19.40 7.69
C LEU A 123 -3.30 19.49 6.67
N ALA A 124 -4.19 20.47 6.85
CA ALA A 124 -5.32 20.71 5.95
C ALA A 124 -4.88 21.13 4.53
N ASP A 125 -3.71 21.78 4.42
CA ASP A 125 -3.17 22.27 3.14
C ASP A 125 -2.59 21.15 2.27
N VAL A 126 -2.40 19.95 2.81
CA VAL A 126 -1.99 18.79 2.01
C VAL A 126 -3.20 18.28 1.23
N GLU A 127 -3.09 18.21 -0.08
CA GLU A 127 -4.15 17.65 -0.93
C GLU A 127 -4.48 16.19 -0.55
N CYS A 128 -5.76 15.83 -0.59
CA CYS A 128 -6.17 14.45 -0.35
C CYS A 128 -5.51 13.50 -1.38
N GLY A 129 -4.87 12.44 -0.89
CA GLY A 129 -4.12 11.52 -1.73
C GLY A 129 -2.66 11.92 -1.99
N HIS A 130 -2.21 13.02 -1.40
CA HIS A 130 -0.81 13.43 -1.38
C HIS A 130 -0.19 13.27 0.01
N ALA A 131 1.14 13.24 0.03
CA ALA A 131 1.95 13.22 1.24
C ALA A 131 3.19 14.11 1.03
N TRP A 132 3.47 14.97 2.00
CA TRP A 132 4.70 15.75 1.99
C TRP A 132 5.72 15.08 2.89
N LEU A 133 6.92 14.90 2.38
CA LEU A 133 8.06 14.31 3.06
C LEU A 133 9.26 15.26 2.98
N ASN A 134 10.19 15.13 3.90
CA ASN A 134 11.45 15.83 3.77
C ASN A 134 12.16 15.44 2.47
N SER A 135 12.60 16.42 1.68
CA SER A 135 13.20 16.20 0.35
C SER A 135 14.42 15.30 0.40
N ARG A 136 15.21 15.36 1.49
CA ARG A 136 16.41 14.52 1.65
C ARG A 136 16.05 13.07 1.99
N GLU A 137 14.99 12.86 2.78
CA GLU A 137 14.50 11.51 3.08
C GLU A 137 13.89 10.85 1.84
N MET A 138 13.12 11.61 1.04
CA MET A 138 12.65 11.12 -0.25
C MET A 138 13.81 10.65 -1.14
N ALA A 139 14.87 11.46 -1.24
CA ALA A 139 16.06 11.09 -2.02
C ALA A 139 16.74 9.83 -1.47
N ALA A 140 16.87 9.71 -0.13
CA ALA A 140 17.45 8.54 0.53
C ALA A 140 16.62 7.25 0.30
N MET A 141 15.30 7.37 0.18
CA MET A 141 14.40 6.26 -0.17
C MET A 141 14.31 5.98 -1.68
N GLY A 142 15.00 6.75 -2.52
CA GLY A 142 14.88 6.66 -3.98
C GLY A 142 13.54 7.18 -4.54
N VAL A 143 12.73 7.83 -3.70
CA VAL A 143 11.42 8.36 -4.09
C VAL A 143 11.60 9.70 -4.79
N ARG A 144 11.06 9.82 -6.02
CA ARG A 144 11.00 11.09 -6.74
C ARG A 144 9.70 11.82 -6.45
N ALA A 145 9.69 13.14 -6.63
CA ALA A 145 8.46 13.91 -6.58
C ALA A 145 7.40 13.34 -7.54
N GLU A 146 6.14 13.46 -7.18
CA GLU A 146 4.97 12.92 -7.91
C GLU A 146 4.98 11.39 -8.06
N THR A 147 5.84 10.68 -7.34
CA THR A 147 5.86 9.21 -7.32
C THR A 147 4.76 8.66 -6.41
N ARG A 148 4.16 7.55 -6.82
CA ARG A 148 3.19 6.81 -5.99
C ARG A 148 3.92 5.96 -4.95
N ILE A 149 3.62 6.22 -3.68
CA ILE A 149 4.07 5.43 -2.52
C ILE A 149 2.89 4.74 -1.86
N ALA A 150 3.13 3.65 -1.16
CA ALA A 150 2.12 3.02 -0.30
C ALA A 150 2.32 3.46 1.15
N ALA A 151 1.25 3.88 1.80
CA ALA A 151 1.21 4.18 3.23
C ALA A 151 0.33 3.16 3.94
N SER A 152 0.80 2.62 5.06
CA SER A 152 0.08 1.62 5.85
C SER A 152 0.13 1.93 7.34
N SER A 153 -0.99 1.74 8.03
CA SER A 153 -1.07 1.84 9.50
C SER A 153 -0.48 0.63 10.22
N ILE A 154 -0.16 -0.44 9.51
CA ILE A 154 0.50 -1.63 10.06
C ILE A 154 1.80 -1.89 9.31
N TYR A 155 2.82 -2.35 10.04
CA TYR A 155 4.05 -2.82 9.40
C TYR A 155 3.72 -3.99 8.47
N GLN A 156 4.02 -3.82 7.20
CA GLN A 156 3.91 -4.89 6.21
C GLN A 156 5.33 -5.21 5.79
N VAL A 157 5.78 -6.42 6.11
CA VAL A 157 6.97 -6.96 5.46
C VAL A 157 6.63 -7.03 3.97
N ALA A 158 7.35 -6.30 3.14
CA ALA A 158 7.25 -6.48 1.70
C ALA A 158 7.45 -7.98 1.45
N SER A 159 6.41 -8.66 0.98
CA SER A 159 6.60 -10.05 0.55
C SER A 159 7.63 -10.00 -0.56
N PRO A 160 8.79 -10.67 -0.42
CA PRO A 160 9.78 -10.70 -1.47
C PRO A 160 9.10 -11.16 -2.76
N SER A 161 9.52 -10.59 -3.89
CA SER A 161 9.01 -11.03 -5.18
C SER A 161 9.28 -12.53 -5.33
N PRO A 162 8.51 -13.28 -6.14
CA PRO A 162 8.80 -14.70 -6.39
C PRO A 162 10.25 -14.93 -6.86
N GLU A 163 10.86 -13.96 -7.50
CA GLU A 163 12.27 -14.00 -7.93
C GLU A 163 13.25 -13.85 -6.76
N GLU A 164 12.96 -13.00 -5.78
CA GLU A 164 13.77 -12.88 -4.54
C GLU A 164 13.69 -14.16 -3.68
N TYR A 165 12.56 -14.87 -3.69
CA TYR A 165 12.45 -16.17 -3.01
C TYR A 165 13.41 -17.23 -3.59
N LEU A 166 13.65 -17.20 -4.90
CA LEU A 166 14.59 -18.11 -5.56
C LEU A 166 16.04 -17.79 -5.21
N ASP A 167 16.39 -16.51 -5.04
CA ASP A 167 17.73 -16.08 -4.63
C ASP A 167 18.00 -16.37 -3.15
N TYR A 168 17.03 -16.17 -2.26
CA TYR A 168 17.14 -16.56 -0.85
C TYR A 168 17.34 -18.07 -0.71
N GLY A 169 16.62 -18.88 -1.45
CA GLY A 169 16.80 -20.34 -1.48
C GLY A 169 18.21 -20.75 -1.95
N ARG A 170 18.77 -20.05 -2.93
CA ARG A 170 20.15 -20.28 -3.40
C ARG A 170 21.21 -19.83 -2.40
N ALA A 171 21.05 -18.69 -1.73
CA ALA A 171 21.98 -18.18 -0.74
C ALA A 171 22.11 -19.12 0.47
N TYR A 172 21.01 -19.72 0.93
CA TYR A 172 21.03 -20.72 1.99
C TYR A 172 21.62 -22.06 1.55
N ALA A 173 21.44 -22.46 0.30
CA ALA A 173 22.00 -23.70 -0.23
C ALA A 173 23.51 -23.67 -0.46
N THR A 174 24.10 -22.45 -0.55
CA THR A 174 25.53 -22.25 -0.82
C THR A 174 26.34 -21.80 0.39
N SER A 175 25.73 -21.63 1.57
CA SER A 175 26.47 -21.33 2.81
C SER A 175 27.27 -22.58 3.26
N PRO A 176 28.61 -22.53 3.25
CA PRO A 176 29.44 -23.61 3.75
C PRO A 176 29.46 -23.60 5.27
N GLY A 177 28.43 -24.15 5.90
CA GLY A 177 28.31 -24.16 7.37
C GLY A 177 27.04 -24.79 7.91
N ALA A 178 26.17 -25.33 7.07
CA ALA A 178 25.06 -26.13 7.53
C ALA A 178 25.59 -27.45 8.12
N VAL A 179 25.90 -27.42 9.42
CA VAL A 179 26.22 -28.59 10.22
C VAL A 179 25.04 -29.55 10.13
N ARG A 180 25.23 -30.65 9.42
CA ARG A 180 24.38 -31.83 9.52
C ARG A 180 24.47 -32.34 10.95
N ASN A 181 23.55 -31.96 11.83
CA ASN A 181 23.29 -32.73 13.03
C ASN A 181 22.45 -33.94 12.62
N GLY A 182 23.18 -34.99 12.30
CA GLY A 182 22.63 -36.32 12.21
C GLY A 182 22.50 -36.94 13.59
N GLY A 183 21.51 -37.74 13.73
CA GLY A 183 21.49 -38.86 14.63
C GLY A 183 20.98 -38.60 16.05
N TRP A 184 19.83 -39.08 16.39
CA TRP A 184 19.57 -40.27 17.23
C TRP A 184 18.14 -40.70 17.00
#